data_c81f47b628bb99649035fc0dca7ed6a4
#
_entry.id   c81f47b628bb99649035fc0dca7ed6a4
#
_cell.length_a   1.000
_cell.length_b   1.000
_cell.length_c   1.000
_cell.angle_alpha   90.00
_cell.angle_beta   90.00
_cell.angle_gamma   90.00
#
_symmetry.space_group_name_H-M   'P 1'
#
loop_
_entity.id
_entity.type
_entity.pdbx_description
1 polymer ?
#
loop_
_entity_poly.entity_id
_entity_poly.type
_entity_poly.pdbx_seq_one_letter_code
_entity_poly.pdbx_strand_id
1 'polypeptide(L)'
;MMGNKIDAKKIMDETGVPTVKGINDLSDKNKIEEFIKKVKYPIIVKAASGGGGKGMRIVTEEDDLNKAINEAKIEAKKSFNDENVYLEKFLTSPKHIEIQVLCDSFGNVVTLGERDCSIQRKHQKLIEESPSSVLTNENREKISELCRKSMKEIGYEGVGTLEFLYENNEFYFMEMNTRLQVEHPVTEMVTGIDLVKEQILVANGEKLTIKQEDIKLKGSSIECRINAEHPESFIPSPGKITQYHQPGGLGIRVDSAVYDGYSIPSHYDSMIGKLITYGTTRSVSYTHLRAHETKK
;
A
#
# COMPACT_ATOMS: atom_id res chain seq x y z
N MET A 1 9.16 -16.09 -2.87
CA MET A 1 9.43 -15.75 -1.47
C MET A 1 8.62 -14.52 -1.04
N MET A 2 8.97 -13.29 -1.40
CA MET A 2 8.22 -12.08 -0.96
C MET A 2 6.79 -11.92 -1.51
N GLY A 3 6.41 -12.62 -2.55
CA GLY A 3 5.05 -12.63 -3.11
C GLY A 3 4.04 -13.50 -2.33
N ASN A 4 4.49 -14.35 -1.41
CA ASN A 4 3.62 -15.10 -0.51
C ASN A 4 3.56 -14.38 0.84
N LYS A 5 2.33 -14.06 1.33
CA LYS A 5 2.14 -13.26 2.54
C LYS A 5 2.69 -13.91 3.82
N ILE A 6 2.58 -15.23 3.92
CA ILE A 6 3.05 -15.98 5.11
C ILE A 6 4.58 -16.02 5.12
N ASP A 7 5.19 -16.37 3.98
CA ASP A 7 6.64 -16.41 3.85
C ASP A 7 7.25 -15.01 4.05
N ALA A 8 6.64 -13.99 3.45
CA ALA A 8 7.08 -12.60 3.60
C ALA A 8 7.05 -12.14 5.06
N LYS A 9 5.97 -12.43 5.80
CA LYS A 9 5.88 -12.10 7.23
C LYS A 9 6.94 -12.80 8.06
N LYS A 10 7.17 -14.09 7.81
CA LYS A 10 8.21 -14.86 8.51
C LYS A 10 9.60 -14.24 8.29
N ILE A 11 9.94 -13.95 7.04
CA ILE A 11 11.21 -13.33 6.69
C ILE A 11 11.35 -11.95 7.34
N MET A 12 10.30 -11.15 7.31
CA MET A 12 10.31 -9.82 7.92
C MET A 12 10.50 -9.89 9.45
N ASP A 13 9.85 -10.83 10.11
CA ASP A 13 10.03 -11.07 11.56
C ASP A 13 11.49 -11.47 11.87
N GLU A 14 12.09 -12.37 11.06
CA GLU A 14 13.47 -12.80 11.20
C GLU A 14 14.48 -11.66 11.00
N THR A 15 14.15 -10.68 10.14
CA THR A 15 14.99 -9.48 9.92
C THR A 15 14.70 -8.33 10.90
N GLY A 16 13.77 -8.54 11.83
CA GLY A 16 13.42 -7.58 12.89
C GLY A 16 12.39 -6.52 12.51
N VAL A 17 11.70 -6.69 11.37
CA VAL A 17 10.56 -5.84 10.99
C VAL A 17 9.32 -6.32 11.71
N PRO A 18 8.64 -5.47 12.52
CA PRO A 18 7.49 -5.90 13.29
C PRO A 18 6.34 -6.37 12.40
N THR A 19 5.70 -7.49 12.78
CA THR A 19 4.51 -8.01 12.12
C THR A 19 3.32 -8.00 13.07
N VAL A 20 2.09 -7.99 12.53
CA VAL A 20 0.91 -8.17 13.36
C VAL A 20 0.96 -9.55 14.00
N LYS A 21 0.84 -9.61 15.32
CA LYS A 21 0.81 -10.89 16.05
C LYS A 21 -0.35 -11.74 15.56
N GLY A 22 -0.05 -12.97 15.18
CA GLY A 22 -1.02 -13.90 14.63
C GLY A 22 -0.70 -15.36 14.98
N ILE A 23 -1.62 -16.24 14.65
CA ILE A 23 -1.50 -17.69 14.78
C ILE A 23 -2.08 -18.36 13.54
N ASN A 24 -1.29 -19.23 12.91
CA ASN A 24 -1.67 -19.92 11.67
C ASN A 24 -2.28 -21.30 11.93
N ASP A 25 -1.91 -21.95 13.04
CA ASP A 25 -2.43 -23.27 13.41
C ASP A 25 -3.68 -23.12 14.28
N LEU A 26 -4.85 -23.27 13.66
CA LEU A 26 -6.15 -23.20 14.34
C LEU A 26 -6.69 -24.58 14.73
N SER A 27 -5.90 -25.64 14.65
CA SER A 27 -6.29 -26.97 15.09
C SER A 27 -6.18 -27.17 16.62
N ASP A 28 -5.29 -26.42 17.25
CA ASP A 28 -5.00 -26.48 18.69
C ASP A 28 -5.74 -25.37 19.46
N LYS A 29 -6.79 -25.76 20.18
CA LYS A 29 -7.60 -24.84 20.98
C LYS A 29 -6.78 -24.11 22.06
N ASN A 30 -5.81 -24.79 22.68
CA ASN A 30 -5.00 -24.18 23.74
C ASN A 30 -4.15 -23.03 23.19
N LYS A 31 -3.57 -23.21 21.99
CA LYS A 31 -2.82 -22.14 21.30
C LYS A 31 -3.70 -20.95 20.96
N ILE A 32 -4.94 -21.20 20.52
CA ILE A 32 -5.90 -20.12 20.23
C ILE A 32 -6.22 -19.33 21.52
N GLU A 33 -6.50 -20.00 22.63
CA GLU A 33 -6.79 -19.36 23.92
C GLU A 33 -5.57 -18.55 24.42
N GLU A 34 -4.37 -19.10 24.35
CA GLU A 34 -3.15 -18.38 24.72
C GLU A 34 -2.93 -17.13 23.85
N PHE A 35 -3.16 -17.25 22.56
CA PHE A 35 -3.08 -16.13 21.62
C PHE A 35 -4.09 -15.04 22.02
N ILE A 36 -5.36 -15.41 22.25
CA ILE A 36 -6.42 -14.45 22.62
C ILE A 36 -6.12 -13.78 23.95
N LYS A 37 -5.65 -14.53 24.97
CA LYS A 37 -5.23 -13.96 26.27
C LYS A 37 -4.12 -12.91 26.09
N LYS A 38 -3.21 -13.13 25.15
CA LYS A 38 -2.08 -12.23 24.87
C LYS A 38 -2.48 -10.98 24.09
N VAL A 39 -3.29 -11.10 23.04
CA VAL A 39 -3.60 -9.99 22.13
C VAL A 39 -4.92 -9.29 22.45
N LYS A 40 -5.83 -9.95 23.16
CA LYS A 40 -7.21 -9.53 23.49
C LYS A 40 -8.04 -9.23 22.23
N TYR A 41 -9.35 -9.23 22.40
CA TYR A 41 -10.26 -8.79 21.35
C TYR A 41 -10.13 -7.26 21.10
N PRO A 42 -10.46 -6.75 19.90
CA PRO A 42 -10.88 -7.52 18.72
C PRO A 42 -9.70 -8.24 18.05
N ILE A 43 -10.03 -9.35 17.38
CA ILE A 43 -9.13 -10.12 16.51
C ILE A 43 -9.76 -10.23 15.12
N ILE A 44 -8.97 -10.64 14.13
CA ILE A 44 -9.46 -10.84 12.77
C ILE A 44 -9.08 -12.23 12.27
N VAL A 45 -10.03 -12.92 11.67
CA VAL A 45 -9.81 -14.12 10.87
C VAL A 45 -9.48 -13.70 9.44
N LYS A 46 -8.45 -14.28 8.84
CA LYS A 46 -8.04 -13.99 7.45
C LYS A 46 -7.78 -15.26 6.67
N ALA A 47 -8.16 -15.27 5.38
CA ALA A 47 -7.72 -16.31 4.47
C ALA A 47 -6.20 -16.24 4.26
N ALA A 48 -5.53 -17.40 4.24
CA ALA A 48 -4.09 -17.49 4.00
C ALA A 48 -3.75 -17.12 2.54
N SER A 49 -4.58 -17.56 1.61
CA SER A 49 -4.50 -17.21 0.19
C SER A 49 -5.55 -16.15 -0.12
N GLY A 50 -5.13 -15.01 -0.71
CA GLY A 50 -6.11 -14.03 -1.18
C GLY A 50 -5.78 -12.58 -0.86
N GLY A 51 -6.65 -11.68 -1.36
CA GLY A 51 -6.54 -10.25 -1.22
C GLY A 51 -7.91 -9.57 -1.40
N GLY A 52 -7.93 -8.21 -1.33
CA GLY A 52 -9.16 -7.45 -1.55
C GLY A 52 -10.24 -7.62 -0.48
N GLY A 53 -9.87 -8.02 0.74
CA GLY A 53 -10.80 -8.12 1.88
C GLY A 53 -11.69 -9.36 1.90
N LYS A 54 -11.57 -10.28 0.93
CA LYS A 54 -12.32 -11.54 0.93
C LYS A 54 -11.75 -12.54 1.94
N GLY A 55 -12.62 -13.30 2.61
CA GLY A 55 -12.23 -14.24 3.65
C GLY A 55 -11.73 -13.56 4.93
N MET A 56 -12.20 -12.35 5.22
CA MET A 56 -11.87 -11.60 6.43
C MET A 56 -13.09 -11.43 7.33
N ARG A 57 -12.95 -11.72 8.64
CA ARG A 57 -13.99 -11.54 9.65
C ARG A 57 -13.41 -10.97 10.91
N ILE A 58 -13.95 -9.85 11.37
CA ILE A 58 -13.60 -9.26 12.66
C ILE A 58 -14.41 -9.97 13.73
N VAL A 59 -13.75 -10.34 14.83
CA VAL A 59 -14.33 -11.00 16.00
C VAL A 59 -14.10 -10.09 17.19
N THR A 60 -15.18 -9.66 17.82
CA THR A 60 -15.16 -8.74 18.97
C THR A 60 -15.30 -9.45 20.30
N GLU A 61 -15.84 -10.68 20.28
CA GLU A 61 -16.07 -11.50 21.47
C GLU A 61 -15.92 -13.00 21.17
N GLU A 62 -15.74 -13.79 22.19
CA GLU A 62 -15.38 -15.22 22.08
C GLU A 62 -16.46 -16.06 21.39
N ASP A 63 -17.73 -15.76 21.68
CA ASP A 63 -18.87 -16.54 21.17
C ASP A 63 -18.97 -16.55 19.65
N ASP A 64 -18.47 -15.50 18.99
CA ASP A 64 -18.48 -15.36 17.53
C ASP A 64 -17.30 -16.04 16.83
N LEU A 65 -16.26 -16.46 17.55
CA LEU A 65 -14.99 -16.91 16.96
C LEU A 65 -15.17 -18.12 16.04
N ASN A 66 -15.81 -19.16 16.51
CA ASN A 66 -15.99 -20.40 15.74
C ASN A 66 -16.83 -20.18 14.47
N LYS A 67 -17.86 -19.35 14.57
CA LYS A 67 -18.69 -18.96 13.43
C LYS A 67 -17.86 -18.20 12.41
N ALA A 68 -17.09 -17.20 12.83
CA ALA A 68 -16.24 -16.39 11.98
C ALA A 68 -15.18 -17.23 11.25
N ILE A 69 -14.54 -18.20 11.94
CA ILE A 69 -13.59 -19.13 11.33
C ILE A 69 -14.25 -19.96 10.24
N ASN A 70 -15.43 -20.53 10.49
CA ASN A 70 -16.12 -21.37 9.53
C ASN A 70 -16.58 -20.58 8.30
N GLU A 71 -17.15 -19.40 8.48
CA GLU A 71 -17.55 -18.52 7.40
C GLU A 71 -16.36 -18.08 6.54
N ALA A 72 -15.23 -17.72 7.17
CA ALA A 72 -14.01 -17.34 6.47
C ALA A 72 -13.44 -18.51 5.65
N LYS A 73 -13.44 -19.73 6.18
CA LYS A 73 -13.02 -20.95 5.44
C LYS A 73 -13.87 -21.19 4.21
N ILE A 74 -15.22 -21.11 4.34
CA ILE A 74 -16.16 -21.31 3.22
C ILE A 74 -15.90 -20.28 2.11
N GLU A 75 -15.77 -19.00 2.49
CA GLU A 75 -15.50 -17.92 1.54
C GLU A 75 -14.14 -18.07 0.87
N ALA A 76 -13.09 -18.42 1.64
CA ALA A 76 -11.75 -18.66 1.13
C ALA A 76 -11.71 -19.81 0.13
N LYS A 77 -12.38 -20.92 0.45
CA LYS A 77 -12.51 -22.07 -0.45
C LYS A 77 -13.18 -21.69 -1.77
N LYS A 78 -14.28 -20.93 -1.71
CA LYS A 78 -15.02 -20.49 -2.88
C LYS A 78 -14.24 -19.50 -3.74
N SER A 79 -13.50 -18.58 -3.11
CA SER A 79 -12.83 -17.48 -3.82
C SER A 79 -11.41 -17.80 -4.29
N PHE A 80 -10.70 -18.68 -3.57
CA PHE A 80 -9.26 -18.93 -3.78
C PHE A 80 -8.93 -20.42 -3.92
N ASN A 81 -9.93 -21.31 -3.81
CA ASN A 81 -9.77 -22.77 -3.77
C ASN A 81 -8.84 -23.25 -2.62
N ASP A 82 -8.70 -22.44 -1.58
CA ASP A 82 -7.90 -22.71 -0.38
C ASP A 82 -8.72 -22.34 0.85
N GLU A 83 -8.87 -23.28 1.80
CA GLU A 83 -9.67 -23.08 3.02
C GLU A 83 -8.83 -22.69 4.25
N ASN A 84 -7.51 -22.52 4.06
CA ASN A 84 -6.63 -22.14 5.15
C ASN A 84 -6.92 -20.73 5.61
N VAL A 85 -7.15 -20.57 6.90
CA VAL A 85 -7.37 -19.30 7.57
C VAL A 85 -6.48 -19.20 8.81
N TYR A 86 -6.17 -17.98 9.21
CA TYR A 86 -5.36 -17.67 10.38
C TYR A 86 -5.98 -16.53 11.18
N LEU A 87 -5.55 -16.38 12.45
CA LEU A 87 -5.98 -15.28 13.32
C LEU A 87 -4.88 -14.25 13.45
N GLU A 88 -5.27 -12.98 13.51
CA GLU A 88 -4.39 -11.86 13.83
C GLU A 88 -5.05 -10.91 14.84
N LYS A 89 -4.23 -10.13 15.55
CA LYS A 89 -4.71 -8.96 16.27
C LYS A 89 -5.35 -7.99 15.29
N PHE A 90 -6.58 -7.56 15.57
CA PHE A 90 -7.22 -6.51 14.81
C PHE A 90 -6.75 -5.14 15.30
N LEU A 91 -6.27 -4.31 14.39
CA LEU A 91 -5.95 -2.92 14.64
C LEU A 91 -7.19 -2.07 14.37
N THR A 92 -7.55 -1.20 15.29
CA THR A 92 -8.87 -0.55 15.28
C THR A 92 -8.92 0.71 14.43
N SER A 93 -7.80 1.43 14.32
CA SER A 93 -7.71 2.68 13.56
C SER A 93 -6.33 2.89 12.93
N PRO A 94 -5.78 1.87 12.24
CA PRO A 94 -4.46 1.98 11.68
C PRO A 94 -4.43 2.93 10.48
N LYS A 95 -3.28 3.58 10.30
CA LYS A 95 -2.91 4.23 9.04
C LYS A 95 -2.24 3.22 8.12
N HIS A 96 -2.50 3.31 6.83
CA HIS A 96 -1.81 2.53 5.81
C HIS A 96 -0.59 3.32 5.34
N ILE A 97 0.56 2.96 5.84
CA ILE A 97 1.84 3.59 5.50
C ILE A 97 2.67 2.60 4.69
N GLU A 98 3.31 3.08 3.65
CA GLU A 98 4.15 2.24 2.80
C GLU A 98 5.50 2.89 2.52
N ILE A 99 6.54 2.06 2.47
CA ILE A 99 7.92 2.50 2.25
C ILE A 99 8.37 2.08 0.86
N GLN A 100 8.74 3.05 0.04
CA GLN A 100 9.32 2.81 -1.28
C GLN A 100 10.77 2.39 -1.15
N VAL A 101 11.14 1.26 -1.74
CA VAL A 101 12.52 0.79 -1.82
C VAL A 101 12.98 0.67 -3.28
N LEU A 102 14.27 0.84 -3.46
CA LEU A 102 14.97 0.59 -4.71
C LEU A 102 16.30 -0.12 -4.39
N CYS A 103 16.54 -1.24 -5.04
CA CYS A 103 17.66 -2.14 -4.75
C CYS A 103 18.34 -2.59 -6.04
N ASP A 104 19.65 -2.70 -6.05
CA ASP A 104 20.41 -3.24 -7.17
C ASP A 104 21.01 -4.64 -6.87
N SER A 105 21.52 -5.29 -7.89
CA SER A 105 22.20 -6.60 -7.77
C SER A 105 23.54 -6.56 -7.04
N PHE A 106 24.05 -5.36 -6.70
CA PHE A 106 25.31 -5.17 -5.97
C PHE A 106 25.09 -5.04 -4.45
N GLY A 107 23.84 -5.16 -3.98
CA GLY A 107 23.47 -5.05 -2.57
C GLY A 107 23.31 -3.62 -2.07
N ASN A 108 23.22 -2.63 -2.97
CA ASN A 108 22.85 -1.28 -2.59
C ASN A 108 21.32 -1.20 -2.46
N VAL A 109 20.87 -0.62 -1.36
CA VAL A 109 19.46 -0.44 -1.01
C VAL A 109 19.23 0.98 -0.56
N VAL A 110 18.25 1.64 -1.16
CA VAL A 110 17.78 2.96 -0.73
C VAL A 110 16.28 2.94 -0.46
N THR A 111 15.85 3.73 0.51
CA THR A 111 14.44 4.03 0.77
C THR A 111 14.13 5.44 0.30
N LEU A 112 13.03 5.62 -0.40
CA LEU A 112 12.63 6.89 -1.02
C LEU A 112 11.49 7.58 -0.26
N GLY A 113 11.50 7.44 1.06
CA GLY A 113 10.45 7.94 1.94
C GLY A 113 9.21 7.07 1.97
N GLU A 114 8.20 7.59 2.61
CA GLU A 114 6.90 6.92 2.78
C GLU A 114 5.78 7.60 2.00
N ARG A 115 4.72 6.82 1.80
CA ARG A 115 3.41 7.29 1.37
C ARG A 115 2.37 6.93 2.42
N ASP A 116 1.39 7.80 2.60
CA ASP A 116 0.17 7.53 3.36
C ASP A 116 -0.96 7.21 2.38
N CYS A 117 -1.44 5.98 2.44
CA CYS A 117 -2.49 5.44 1.57
C CYS A 117 -3.75 5.09 2.36
N SER A 118 -4.01 5.79 3.47
CA SER A 118 -5.11 5.47 4.39
C SER A 118 -6.49 5.78 3.83
N ILE A 119 -6.61 6.67 2.84
CA ILE A 119 -7.90 7.03 2.23
C ILE A 119 -8.24 5.99 1.17
N GLN A 120 -9.14 5.09 1.55
CA GLN A 120 -9.50 3.92 0.76
C GLN A 120 -11.02 3.73 0.71
N ARG A 121 -11.49 3.09 -0.35
CA ARG A 121 -12.87 2.62 -0.49
C ARG A 121 -12.85 1.11 -0.77
N LYS A 122 -13.48 0.32 0.11
CA LYS A 122 -13.50 -1.15 -0.02
C LYS A 122 -12.10 -1.75 -0.21
N HIS A 123 -11.12 -1.26 0.57
CA HIS A 123 -9.70 -1.65 0.50
C HIS A 123 -8.97 -1.28 -0.82
N GLN A 124 -9.54 -0.37 -1.61
CA GLN A 124 -8.86 0.23 -2.76
C GLN A 124 -8.41 1.64 -2.43
N LYS A 125 -7.14 1.93 -2.63
CA LYS A 125 -6.55 3.25 -2.44
C LYS A 125 -7.22 4.27 -3.39
N LEU A 126 -7.54 5.45 -2.90
CA LEU A 126 -8.17 6.53 -3.67
C LEU A 126 -7.36 7.82 -3.65
N ILE A 127 -6.77 8.14 -2.51
CA ILE A 127 -5.92 9.31 -2.31
C ILE A 127 -4.68 8.84 -1.58
N GLU A 128 -3.53 9.21 -2.11
CA GLU A 128 -2.21 8.92 -1.57
C GLU A 128 -1.42 10.21 -1.38
N GLU A 129 -0.64 10.29 -0.31
CA GLU A 129 0.19 11.46 -0.05
C GLU A 129 1.62 11.10 0.39
N SER A 130 2.56 11.96 0.10
CA SER A 130 3.95 11.88 0.56
C SER A 130 4.49 13.29 0.87
N PRO A 131 5.23 13.46 2.00
CA PRO A 131 5.35 12.52 3.11
C PRO A 131 4.07 12.42 3.95
N SER A 132 3.95 11.36 4.75
CA SER A 132 2.84 11.20 5.68
C SER A 132 2.87 12.26 6.78
N SER A 133 1.69 12.84 7.06
CA SER A 133 1.53 13.84 8.12
C SER A 133 1.52 13.27 9.53
N VAL A 134 1.40 11.94 9.67
CA VAL A 134 1.31 11.28 10.99
C VAL A 134 2.66 10.74 11.48
N LEU A 135 3.69 10.68 10.63
CA LEU A 135 5.01 10.21 11.02
C LEU A 135 5.89 11.33 11.53
N THR A 136 6.56 11.09 12.65
CA THR A 136 7.69 11.89 13.10
C THR A 136 8.95 11.57 12.27
N ASN A 137 9.94 12.47 12.26
CA ASN A 137 11.21 12.19 11.58
C ASN A 137 11.92 10.98 12.18
N GLU A 138 11.83 10.77 13.48
CA GLU A 138 12.40 9.62 14.16
C GLU A 138 11.74 8.31 13.69
N ASN A 139 10.42 8.25 13.65
CA ASN A 139 9.70 7.08 13.17
C ASN A 139 9.98 6.78 11.69
N ARG A 140 10.10 7.83 10.88
CA ARG A 140 10.46 7.72 9.45
C ARG A 140 11.85 7.10 9.29
N GLU A 141 12.85 7.61 9.99
CA GLU A 141 14.22 7.09 9.90
C GLU A 141 14.31 5.66 10.39
N LYS A 142 13.70 5.36 11.54
CA LYS A 142 13.68 4.02 12.12
C LYS A 142 13.10 2.97 11.17
N ILE A 143 11.95 3.24 10.57
CA ILE A 143 11.34 2.27 9.64
C ILE A 143 12.12 2.17 8.33
N SER A 144 12.68 3.28 7.84
CA SER A 144 13.55 3.30 6.65
C SER A 144 14.78 2.43 6.86
N GLU A 145 15.44 2.54 8.01
CA GLU A 145 16.63 1.71 8.33
C GLU A 145 16.28 0.23 8.39
N LEU A 146 15.19 -0.13 9.06
CA LEU A 146 14.70 -1.51 9.12
C LEU A 146 14.41 -2.07 7.72
N CYS A 147 13.74 -1.29 6.86
CA CYS A 147 13.45 -1.71 5.49
C CYS A 147 14.74 -1.92 4.68
N ARG A 148 15.73 -1.00 4.77
CA ARG A 148 17.01 -1.16 4.06
C ARG A 148 17.75 -2.41 4.51
N LYS A 149 17.82 -2.63 5.83
CA LYS A 149 18.46 -3.83 6.40
C LYS A 149 17.81 -5.10 5.88
N SER A 150 16.48 -5.19 5.97
CA SER A 150 15.73 -6.38 5.54
C SER A 150 15.88 -6.65 4.04
N MET A 151 15.80 -5.62 3.20
CA MET A 151 15.95 -5.77 1.75
C MET A 151 17.36 -6.24 1.38
N LYS A 152 18.37 -5.77 2.10
CA LYS A 152 19.76 -6.22 1.90
C LYS A 152 19.96 -7.67 2.31
N GLU A 153 19.41 -8.10 3.46
CA GLU A 153 19.49 -9.48 3.94
C GLU A 153 18.76 -10.47 3.01
N ILE A 154 17.64 -10.04 2.42
CA ILE A 154 16.86 -10.84 1.47
C ILE A 154 17.52 -10.90 0.09
N GLY A 155 18.40 -9.96 -0.24
CA GLY A 155 18.97 -9.81 -1.58
C GLY A 155 17.93 -9.38 -2.60
N TYR A 156 17.02 -8.47 -2.21
CA TYR A 156 15.98 -7.97 -3.12
C TYR A 156 16.60 -7.09 -4.21
N GLU A 157 16.11 -7.24 -5.46
CA GLU A 157 16.49 -6.43 -6.60
C GLU A 157 15.28 -5.78 -7.25
N GLY A 158 15.42 -4.54 -7.70
CA GLY A 158 14.39 -3.76 -8.38
C GLY A 158 13.67 -2.77 -7.47
N VAL A 159 12.57 -2.22 -7.99
CA VAL A 159 11.65 -1.36 -7.27
C VAL A 159 10.66 -2.21 -6.48
N GLY A 160 10.44 -1.87 -5.22
CA GLY A 160 9.46 -2.54 -4.38
C GLY A 160 8.86 -1.60 -3.35
N THR A 161 7.77 -2.03 -2.75
CA THR A 161 7.07 -1.27 -1.70
C THR A 161 6.72 -2.20 -0.55
N LEU A 162 7.15 -1.84 0.67
CA LEU A 162 6.75 -2.51 1.89
C LEU A 162 5.55 -1.78 2.48
N GLU A 163 4.43 -2.47 2.65
CA GLU A 163 3.20 -1.92 3.21
C GLU A 163 3.07 -2.26 4.69
N PHE A 164 2.67 -1.26 5.47
CA PHE A 164 2.53 -1.33 6.92
C PHE A 164 1.18 -0.81 7.38
N LEU A 165 0.67 -1.39 8.45
CA LEU A 165 -0.30 -0.74 9.31
C LEU A 165 0.45 0.01 10.41
N TYR A 166 0.13 1.28 10.60
CA TYR A 166 0.73 2.14 11.63
C TYR A 166 -0.33 2.58 12.63
N GLU A 167 -0.14 2.19 13.87
CA GLU A 167 -1.04 2.53 14.99
C GLU A 167 -0.24 2.66 16.28
N ASN A 168 -0.54 3.67 17.10
CA ASN A 168 0.11 3.89 18.40
C ASN A 168 1.64 4.01 18.32
N ASN A 169 2.17 4.68 17.28
CA ASN A 169 3.60 4.83 16.99
C ASN A 169 4.33 3.51 16.69
N GLU A 170 3.61 2.46 16.34
CA GLU A 170 4.17 1.17 15.96
C GLU A 170 3.81 0.83 14.51
N PHE A 171 4.77 0.23 13.80
CA PHE A 171 4.57 -0.30 12.46
C PHE A 171 4.33 -1.81 12.52
N TYR A 172 3.43 -2.28 11.66
CA TYR A 172 3.15 -3.70 11.52
C TYR A 172 3.15 -4.04 10.03
N PHE A 173 4.14 -4.83 9.60
CA PHE A 173 4.25 -5.25 8.21
C PHE A 173 3.02 -6.03 7.76
N MET A 174 2.48 -5.65 6.60
CA MET A 174 1.35 -6.32 5.95
C MET A 174 1.81 -7.23 4.81
N GLU A 175 2.42 -6.62 3.81
CA GLU A 175 2.87 -7.29 2.60
C GLU A 175 3.94 -6.47 1.88
N MET A 176 4.59 -7.09 0.90
CA MET A 176 5.48 -6.42 -0.03
C MET A 176 4.93 -6.51 -1.44
N ASN A 177 4.86 -5.40 -2.13
CA ASN A 177 4.62 -5.36 -3.55
C ASN A 177 5.94 -5.30 -4.31
N THR A 178 6.26 -6.38 -5.02
CA THR A 178 7.53 -6.55 -5.77
C THR A 178 7.43 -5.96 -7.18
N ARG A 179 6.87 -4.78 -7.29
CA ARG A 179 6.62 -4.05 -8.53
C ARG A 179 6.44 -2.56 -8.26
N LEU A 180 6.49 -1.77 -9.31
CA LEU A 180 6.05 -0.36 -9.24
C LEU A 180 4.53 -0.29 -8.95
N GLN A 181 4.12 0.63 -8.09
CA GLN A 181 2.72 0.85 -7.73
C GLN A 181 2.13 2.07 -8.42
N VAL A 182 0.80 2.17 -8.42
CA VAL A 182 0.04 3.28 -9.03
C VAL A 182 0.47 4.62 -8.44
N GLU A 183 0.66 4.67 -7.14
CA GLU A 183 0.95 5.84 -6.31
C GLU A 183 2.43 6.26 -6.26
N HIS A 184 3.30 5.67 -7.10
CA HIS A 184 4.70 6.08 -7.16
C HIS A 184 4.94 7.57 -7.48
N PRO A 185 4.05 8.27 -8.24
CA PRO A 185 4.28 9.66 -8.58
C PRO A 185 4.42 10.60 -7.38
N VAL A 186 3.72 10.37 -6.26
CA VAL A 186 3.90 11.24 -5.10
C VAL A 186 5.31 11.14 -4.50
N THR A 187 5.93 9.95 -4.57
CA THR A 187 7.33 9.75 -4.18
C THR A 187 8.27 10.47 -5.15
N GLU A 188 8.05 10.35 -6.46
CA GLU A 188 8.84 11.05 -7.47
C GLU A 188 8.80 12.57 -7.30
N MET A 189 7.61 13.12 -7.02
CA MET A 189 7.43 14.56 -6.83
C MET A 189 8.19 15.11 -5.62
N VAL A 190 8.27 14.38 -4.51
CA VAL A 190 8.94 14.85 -3.29
C VAL A 190 10.44 14.52 -3.25
N THR A 191 10.90 13.51 -4.01
CA THR A 191 12.31 13.11 -4.05
C THR A 191 13.05 13.67 -5.26
N GLY A 192 12.35 13.93 -6.36
CA GLY A 192 12.92 14.29 -7.67
C GLY A 192 13.57 13.09 -8.37
N ILE A 193 13.28 11.86 -7.96
CA ILE A 193 13.84 10.64 -8.53
C ILE A 193 12.80 9.98 -9.43
N ASP A 194 13.16 9.69 -10.68
CA ASP A 194 12.35 8.96 -11.67
C ASP A 194 12.47 7.45 -11.40
N LEU A 195 11.46 6.89 -10.72
CA LEU A 195 11.43 5.47 -10.34
C LEU A 195 11.35 4.52 -11.54
N VAL A 196 10.68 4.93 -12.61
CA VAL A 196 10.56 4.12 -13.83
C VAL A 196 11.93 4.01 -14.50
N LYS A 197 12.64 5.12 -14.61
CA LYS A 197 14.01 5.15 -15.14
C LYS A 197 14.95 4.28 -14.30
N GLU A 198 14.96 4.49 -12.99
CA GLU A 198 15.83 3.72 -12.09
C GLU A 198 15.52 2.23 -12.12
N GLN A 199 14.25 1.82 -12.21
CA GLN A 199 13.87 0.42 -12.37
C GLN A 199 14.45 -0.19 -13.64
N ILE A 200 14.45 0.55 -14.76
CA ILE A 200 15.00 0.10 -16.05
C ILE A 200 16.52 -0.04 -15.93
N LEU A 201 17.22 0.93 -15.33
CA LEU A 201 18.66 0.89 -15.14
C LEU A 201 19.09 -0.32 -14.28
N VAL A 202 18.41 -0.56 -13.16
CA VAL A 202 18.64 -1.74 -12.31
C VAL A 202 18.40 -3.04 -13.09
N ALA A 203 17.29 -3.13 -13.83
CA ALA A 203 16.99 -4.32 -14.65
C ALA A 203 18.01 -4.55 -15.77
N ASN A 204 18.69 -3.49 -16.23
CA ASN A 204 19.81 -3.56 -17.17
C ASN A 204 21.13 -3.95 -16.49
N GLY A 205 21.14 -4.21 -15.20
CA GLY A 205 22.34 -4.61 -14.43
C GLY A 205 23.22 -3.43 -13.98
N GLU A 206 22.70 -2.22 -14.02
CA GLU A 206 23.43 -1.03 -13.59
C GLU A 206 23.41 -0.87 -12.07
N LYS A 207 24.50 -0.36 -11.53
CA LYS A 207 24.62 -0.05 -10.11
C LYS A 207 23.89 1.25 -9.80
N LEU A 208 23.18 1.27 -8.65
CA LEU A 208 22.60 2.50 -8.14
C LEU A 208 23.63 3.60 -7.95
N THR A 209 23.37 4.75 -8.54
CA THR A 209 24.19 5.97 -8.34
C THR A 209 23.67 6.83 -7.19
N ILE A 210 22.42 6.61 -6.78
CA ILE A 210 21.75 7.33 -5.71
C ILE A 210 22.16 6.72 -4.37
N LYS A 211 22.59 7.55 -3.44
CA LYS A 211 22.90 7.14 -2.06
C LYS A 211 21.81 7.60 -1.12
N GLN A 212 21.65 6.90 0.02
CA GLN A 212 20.63 7.23 1.01
C GLN A 212 20.76 8.67 1.55
N GLU A 213 21.98 9.15 1.74
CA GLU A 213 22.26 10.50 2.22
C GLU A 213 21.83 11.62 1.25
N ASP A 214 21.70 11.29 -0.04
CA ASP A 214 21.28 12.25 -1.08
C ASP A 214 19.76 12.40 -1.13
N ILE A 215 19.02 11.44 -0.57
CA ILE A 215 17.56 11.42 -0.61
C ILE A 215 17.01 12.37 0.43
N LYS A 216 16.32 13.40 -0.04
CA LYS A 216 15.64 14.40 0.79
C LYS A 216 14.22 14.59 0.31
N LEU A 217 13.28 14.38 1.22
CA LEU A 217 11.87 14.70 0.94
C LEU A 217 11.68 16.21 0.95
N LYS A 218 11.31 16.78 -0.18
CA LYS A 218 11.07 18.22 -0.34
C LYS A 218 9.60 18.47 -0.62
N GLY A 219 8.99 19.37 0.14
CA GLY A 219 7.57 19.72 -0.04
C GLY A 219 6.62 18.58 0.32
N SER A 220 5.48 18.56 -0.33
CA SER A 220 4.45 17.55 -0.16
C SER A 220 3.71 17.33 -1.47
N SER A 221 3.35 16.09 -1.74
CA SER A 221 2.59 15.70 -2.93
C SER A 221 1.37 14.89 -2.53
N ILE A 222 0.26 15.10 -3.25
CA ILE A 222 -0.99 14.36 -3.08
C ILE A 222 -1.41 13.86 -4.45
N GLU A 223 -1.79 12.59 -4.53
CA GLU A 223 -2.36 11.95 -5.72
C GLU A 223 -3.82 11.62 -5.47
N CYS A 224 -4.68 11.86 -6.48
CA CYS A 224 -6.04 11.34 -6.53
C CYS A 224 -6.21 10.46 -7.74
N ARG A 225 -6.79 9.28 -7.53
CA ARG A 225 -7.18 8.39 -8.63
C ARG A 225 -8.47 8.90 -9.26
N ILE A 226 -8.49 9.02 -10.58
CA ILE A 226 -9.66 9.43 -11.35
C ILE A 226 -10.28 8.20 -11.97
N ASN A 227 -11.49 7.88 -11.53
CA ASN A 227 -12.22 6.68 -11.95
C ASN A 227 -13.45 7.06 -12.78
N ALA A 228 -13.66 6.32 -13.87
CA ALA A 228 -14.89 6.38 -14.65
C ALA A 228 -15.99 5.59 -13.94
N GLU A 229 -16.63 6.24 -12.97
CA GLU A 229 -17.66 5.66 -12.10
C GLU A 229 -18.80 6.65 -11.92
N HIS A 230 -19.98 6.15 -11.63
CA HIS A 230 -21.10 7.00 -11.23
C HIS A 230 -20.77 7.65 -9.86
N PRO A 231 -20.92 8.98 -9.70
CA PRO A 231 -20.40 9.71 -8.55
C PRO A 231 -21.02 9.32 -7.20
N GLU A 232 -22.24 8.79 -7.20
CA GLU A 232 -22.95 8.42 -5.96
C GLU A 232 -22.92 6.90 -5.71
N SER A 233 -23.18 6.09 -6.74
CA SER A 233 -23.25 4.63 -6.60
C SER A 233 -21.91 3.92 -6.77
N PHE A 234 -20.91 4.63 -7.32
CA PHE A 234 -19.58 4.10 -7.64
C PHE A 234 -19.58 2.88 -8.56
N ILE A 235 -20.64 2.73 -9.34
CA ILE A 235 -20.73 1.70 -10.37
C ILE A 235 -19.84 2.13 -11.55
N PRO A 236 -18.98 1.24 -12.07
CA PRO A 236 -18.18 1.54 -13.26
C PRO A 236 -19.06 2.06 -14.42
N SER A 237 -18.61 3.12 -15.06
CA SER A 237 -19.30 3.79 -16.15
C SER A 237 -18.41 3.79 -17.40
N PRO A 238 -18.26 2.62 -18.07
CA PRO A 238 -17.55 2.53 -19.34
C PRO A 238 -18.28 3.32 -20.43
N GLY A 239 -17.57 3.76 -21.44
CA GLY A 239 -18.16 4.50 -22.54
C GLY A 239 -17.19 5.43 -23.23
N LYS A 240 -17.68 6.25 -24.14
CA LYS A 240 -16.88 7.19 -24.90
C LYS A 240 -16.71 8.51 -24.15
N ILE A 241 -15.48 8.96 -24.01
CA ILE A 241 -15.14 10.30 -23.52
C ILE A 241 -15.44 11.30 -24.66
N THR A 242 -16.43 12.14 -24.44
CA THR A 242 -16.83 13.14 -25.45
C THR A 242 -15.94 14.38 -25.43
N GLN A 243 -15.43 14.71 -24.23
CA GLN A 243 -14.51 15.84 -24.03
C GLN A 243 -13.58 15.53 -22.88
N TYR A 244 -12.29 15.77 -23.06
CA TYR A 244 -11.24 15.64 -22.06
C TYR A 244 -10.46 16.93 -21.92
N HIS A 245 -10.45 17.52 -20.74
CA HIS A 245 -9.66 18.70 -20.45
C HIS A 245 -8.71 18.41 -19.31
N GLN A 246 -7.43 18.27 -19.62
CA GLN A 246 -6.39 17.97 -18.65
C GLN A 246 -5.98 19.24 -17.91
N PRO A 247 -6.07 19.28 -16.56
CA PRO A 247 -5.53 20.40 -15.79
C PRO A 247 -4.01 20.46 -15.90
N GLY A 248 -3.45 21.67 -15.73
CA GLY A 248 -2.02 21.89 -15.81
C GLY A 248 -1.57 23.08 -14.98
N GLY A 249 -0.28 23.30 -14.94
CA GLY A 249 0.36 24.40 -14.21
C GLY A 249 1.50 23.92 -13.32
N LEU A 250 2.11 24.86 -12.61
CA LEU A 250 3.23 24.55 -11.71
C LEU A 250 2.75 23.64 -10.56
N GLY A 251 3.42 22.51 -10.38
CA GLY A 251 3.08 21.54 -9.34
C GLY A 251 1.86 20.68 -9.66
N ILE A 252 1.42 20.64 -10.93
CA ILE A 252 0.35 19.76 -11.40
C ILE A 252 0.93 18.75 -12.38
N ARG A 253 0.70 17.45 -12.13
CA ARG A 253 1.01 16.34 -13.01
C ARG A 253 -0.25 15.50 -13.21
N VAL A 254 -0.48 15.06 -14.45
CA VAL A 254 -1.56 14.12 -14.76
C VAL A 254 -0.97 12.95 -15.52
N ASP A 255 -1.12 11.75 -14.98
CA ASP A 255 -0.75 10.51 -15.65
C ASP A 255 -2.03 9.84 -16.15
N SER A 256 -2.22 9.83 -17.46
CA SER A 256 -3.43 9.30 -18.09
C SER A 256 -3.13 8.84 -19.52
N ALA A 257 -3.87 7.83 -19.96
CA ALA A 257 -3.84 7.36 -21.37
C ALA A 257 -5.08 7.80 -22.17
N VAL A 258 -6.04 8.48 -21.52
CA VAL A 258 -7.28 8.88 -22.19
C VAL A 258 -7.16 10.23 -22.90
N TYR A 259 -8.00 10.42 -23.90
CA TYR A 259 -8.07 11.62 -24.75
C TYR A 259 -9.50 11.81 -25.28
N ASP A 260 -9.78 12.93 -25.94
CA ASP A 260 -11.08 13.17 -26.58
C ASP A 260 -11.42 12.04 -27.57
N GLY A 261 -12.58 11.42 -27.39
CA GLY A 261 -13.01 10.30 -28.22
C GLY A 261 -12.56 8.91 -27.75
N TYR A 262 -11.70 8.82 -26.72
CA TYR A 262 -11.29 7.52 -26.16
C TYR A 262 -12.49 6.75 -25.64
N SER A 263 -12.53 5.43 -25.90
CA SER A 263 -13.55 4.52 -25.36
C SER A 263 -13.01 3.74 -24.19
N ILE A 264 -13.57 3.97 -23.01
CA ILE A 264 -13.20 3.25 -21.77
C ILE A 264 -13.73 1.82 -21.88
N PRO A 265 -12.87 0.79 -21.86
CA PRO A 265 -13.29 -0.59 -22.00
C PRO A 265 -13.95 -1.10 -20.70
N SER A 266 -14.92 -2.01 -20.87
CA SER A 266 -15.71 -2.56 -19.73
C SER A 266 -15.02 -3.69 -18.98
N HIS A 267 -13.90 -4.21 -19.48
CA HIS A 267 -13.21 -5.38 -18.92
C HIS A 267 -11.93 -5.05 -18.15
N TYR A 268 -11.61 -3.78 -18.02
CA TYR A 268 -10.50 -3.29 -17.18
C TYR A 268 -11.04 -2.50 -16.00
N ASP A 269 -10.14 -2.13 -15.09
CA ASP A 269 -10.43 -1.23 -13.99
C ASP A 269 -10.99 0.11 -14.50
N SER A 270 -11.84 0.75 -13.69
CA SER A 270 -12.45 2.05 -14.02
C SER A 270 -11.47 3.23 -13.98
N MET A 271 -10.26 3.04 -13.47
CA MET A 271 -9.26 4.11 -13.36
C MET A 271 -8.80 4.60 -14.73
N ILE A 272 -9.02 5.88 -14.99
CA ILE A 272 -8.69 6.54 -16.28
C ILE A 272 -7.52 7.51 -16.17
N GLY A 273 -7.10 7.84 -14.97
CA GLY A 273 -5.98 8.75 -14.76
C GLY A 273 -5.67 8.95 -13.28
N LYS A 274 -4.58 9.67 -13.04
CA LYS A 274 -4.15 10.13 -11.73
C LYS A 274 -3.88 11.63 -11.82
N LEU A 275 -4.45 12.39 -10.89
CA LEU A 275 -4.11 13.79 -10.70
C LEU A 275 -3.16 13.89 -9.51
N ILE A 276 -1.94 14.35 -9.76
CA ILE A 276 -0.90 14.50 -8.77
C ILE A 276 -0.60 15.99 -8.59
N THR A 277 -0.59 16.45 -7.35
CA THR A 277 -0.26 17.83 -7.03
C THR A 277 0.96 17.89 -6.11
N TYR A 278 1.72 18.97 -6.24
CA TYR A 278 2.89 19.24 -5.43
C TYR A 278 2.85 20.65 -4.88
N GLY A 279 3.33 20.84 -3.68
CA GLY A 279 3.51 22.15 -3.05
C GLY A 279 4.67 22.13 -2.06
N THR A 280 5.17 23.31 -1.70
CA THR A 280 6.22 23.45 -0.69
C THR A 280 5.75 22.99 0.70
N THR A 281 4.45 22.95 0.91
CA THR A 281 3.79 22.39 2.09
C THR A 281 2.58 21.56 1.68
N ARG A 282 2.10 20.68 2.58
CA ARG A 282 0.89 19.90 2.37
C ARG A 282 -0.34 20.78 2.08
N SER A 283 -0.46 21.91 2.76
CA SER A 283 -1.57 22.86 2.54
C SER A 283 -1.57 23.42 1.11
N VAL A 284 -0.39 23.75 0.57
CA VAL A 284 -0.26 24.25 -0.80
C VAL A 284 -0.60 23.14 -1.81
N SER A 285 -0.07 21.93 -1.62
CA SER A 285 -0.42 20.78 -2.47
C SER A 285 -1.93 20.51 -2.47
N TYR A 286 -2.55 20.50 -1.29
CA TYR A 286 -4.00 20.33 -1.15
C TYR A 286 -4.80 21.46 -1.83
N THR A 287 -4.35 22.70 -1.73
CA THR A 287 -4.98 23.83 -2.41
C THR A 287 -4.94 23.67 -3.92
N HIS A 288 -3.80 23.23 -4.47
CA HIS A 288 -3.68 22.89 -5.89
C HIS A 288 -4.64 21.77 -6.29
N LEU A 289 -4.75 20.72 -5.48
CA LEU A 289 -5.68 19.62 -5.72
C LEU A 289 -7.13 20.13 -5.79
N ARG A 290 -7.57 20.88 -4.78
CA ARG A 290 -8.94 21.46 -4.73
C ARG A 290 -9.24 22.38 -5.89
N ALA A 291 -8.27 23.12 -6.42
CA ALA A 291 -8.47 24.00 -7.55
C ALA A 291 -8.92 23.23 -8.82
N HIS A 292 -8.58 21.95 -8.90
CA HIS A 292 -8.91 21.05 -10.01
C HIS A 292 -9.98 20.01 -9.65
N GLU A 293 -10.35 19.90 -8.37
CA GLU A 293 -11.53 19.15 -7.94
C GLU A 293 -12.78 19.91 -8.33
N THR A 294 -13.35 19.54 -9.44
CA THR A 294 -14.73 19.70 -9.83
C THR A 294 -15.41 21.01 -9.45
N LYS A 295 -15.59 21.86 -10.41
CA LYS A 295 -16.87 22.56 -10.49
C LYS A 295 -17.90 21.51 -10.88
N LYS A 296 -18.94 21.34 -10.05
CA LYS A 296 -20.15 20.61 -10.42
C LYS A 296 -20.75 21.19 -11.70
#